data_621360749e609a88cbce7b28f085db4b
#
_entry.id   621360749e609a88cbce7b28f085db4b
#
_cell.length_a   1.000
_cell.length_b   1.000
_cell.length_c   1.000
_cell.angle_alpha   90.00
_cell.angle_beta   90.00
_cell.angle_gamma   90.00
#
_symmetry.space_group_name_H-M   'P 1'
#
loop_
_entity.id
_entity.type
_entity.pdbx_description
1 polymer ?
#
loop_
_entity_poly.entity_id
_entity_poly.type
_entity_poly.pdbx_seq_one_letter_code
_entity_poly.pdbx_strand_id
1 'polypeptide(L)'
;MRKLLFPFCFLVLIFIISCNPKGQNQTNEVEIENIDKKDSIIIVEIDSAQIPRFVKFNGNLKKAIRWKDEVGENLVILSETGYHRNEKFKHEFEDSADLELFAYHFSWNKNSSQQIWKMYDFVTDCPVDIEAEFDNQFPIVTDLNKNGIAEVWVMYKTGCHGDVSPVSLKLIMYEGNKKYAMRGENKVQVGADDYLGGGYKFDKAFDSVPVFKNYATKLWRENVYKN
;
A
#
# COMPACT_ATOMS: atom_id res chain seq x y z
N MET A 1 86.17 -12.24 0.52
CA MET A 1 86.96 -12.72 -0.62
C MET A 1 86.10 -13.16 -1.77
N ARG A 2 86.45 -12.67 -2.95
CA ARG A 2 85.97 -12.98 -4.32
C ARG A 2 84.48 -12.69 -4.65
N LYS A 3 84.17 -11.61 -5.23
CA LYS A 3 84.14 -11.08 -6.61
C LYS A 3 83.97 -12.17 -7.70
N LEU A 4 82.89 -12.08 -8.47
CA LEU A 4 82.88 -12.23 -9.94
C LEU A 4 81.59 -11.62 -10.53
N LEU A 5 81.73 -10.85 -11.39
CA LEU A 5 81.41 -9.97 -12.43
C LEU A 5 80.93 -10.72 -13.68
N PHE A 6 79.84 -10.18 -14.27
CA PHE A 6 79.48 -9.91 -15.72
C PHE A 6 79.19 -11.08 -16.65
N PRO A 7 78.50 -10.81 -17.83
CA PRO A 7 78.05 -9.56 -18.48
C PRO A 7 76.62 -9.54 -19.11
N PHE A 8 76.10 -8.39 -19.25
CA PHE A 8 75.42 -7.65 -20.34
C PHE A 8 75.29 -8.41 -21.67
N CYS A 9 74.02 -8.56 -22.15
CA CYS A 9 73.77 -8.72 -23.56
C CYS A 9 72.55 -7.89 -23.98
N PHE A 10 72.88 -6.82 -24.70
CA PHE A 10 71.98 -5.87 -25.37
C PHE A 10 71.52 -6.55 -26.64
N LEU A 11 70.20 -6.64 -26.87
CA LEU A 11 69.67 -6.95 -28.20
C LEU A 11 68.55 -5.98 -28.52
N VAL A 12 68.89 -5.06 -29.37
CA VAL A 12 68.02 -4.12 -30.10
C VAL A 12 67.29 -4.87 -31.20
N LEU A 13 66.01 -4.79 -31.30
CA LEU A 13 65.26 -5.12 -32.53
C LEU A 13 64.07 -4.17 -32.73
N ILE A 14 64.27 -3.24 -33.55
CA ILE A 14 63.62 -2.62 -34.70
C ILE A 14 62.08 -2.74 -34.74
N PHE A 15 61.52 -1.51 -34.72
CA PHE A 15 60.15 -1.15 -35.07
C PHE A 15 59.79 -1.57 -36.49
N ILE A 16 58.60 -2.15 -36.62
CA ILE A 16 57.84 -2.02 -37.87
C ILE A 16 56.45 -1.43 -37.53
N ILE A 17 56.26 -0.19 -37.99
CA ILE A 17 55.01 0.51 -37.99
C ILE A 17 54.20 -0.06 -39.18
N SER A 18 53.03 -0.63 -38.89
CA SER A 18 52.00 -0.86 -39.89
C SER A 18 50.71 -0.16 -39.43
N CYS A 19 50.44 0.94 -40.06
CA CYS A 19 49.14 1.62 -39.99
C CYS A 19 48.12 0.84 -40.80
N ASN A 20 46.99 0.52 -40.18
CA ASN A 20 45.76 0.28 -40.90
C ASN A 20 44.55 0.79 -40.11
N PRO A 21 43.75 1.73 -40.62
CA PRO A 21 42.61 2.30 -39.91
C PRO A 21 41.37 1.48 -40.26
N LYS A 22 40.84 0.71 -39.31
CA LYS A 22 39.43 0.30 -39.34
C LYS A 22 38.85 0.50 -37.97
N GLY A 23 37.89 1.43 -37.90
CA GLY A 23 37.12 1.74 -36.73
C GLY A 23 36.45 0.48 -36.17
N GLN A 24 36.73 0.20 -34.93
CA GLN A 24 35.90 -0.66 -34.10
C GLN A 24 35.21 0.24 -33.08
N ASN A 25 33.90 0.38 -33.28
CA ASN A 25 33.00 0.84 -32.22
C ASN A 25 33.15 -0.09 -31.02
N GLN A 26 33.82 0.37 -29.99
CA GLN A 26 33.68 -0.20 -28.67
C GLN A 26 32.30 0.21 -28.16
N THR A 27 31.33 -0.65 -28.31
CA THR A 27 30.13 -0.63 -27.50
C THR A 27 30.58 -0.95 -26.06
N ASN A 28 30.60 0.08 -25.21
CA ASN A 28 30.60 -0.12 -23.78
C ASN A 28 29.28 -0.83 -23.45
N GLU A 29 29.31 -2.13 -23.32
CA GLU A 29 28.29 -2.85 -22.57
C GLU A 29 28.39 -2.38 -21.13
N VAL A 30 27.50 -1.46 -20.76
CA VAL A 30 27.18 -1.21 -19.37
C VAL A 30 26.56 -2.51 -18.87
N GLU A 31 27.31 -3.25 -18.07
CA GLU A 31 26.77 -4.31 -17.23
C GLU A 31 25.67 -3.66 -16.39
N ILE A 32 24.43 -3.83 -16.85
CA ILE A 32 23.26 -3.54 -16.03
C ILE A 32 23.30 -4.65 -14.96
N GLU A 33 23.78 -4.28 -13.77
CA GLU A 33 23.60 -5.10 -12.58
C GLU A 33 22.16 -5.63 -12.61
N ASN A 34 22.05 -6.94 -12.61
CA ASN A 34 20.79 -7.65 -12.39
C ASN A 34 20.27 -7.21 -11.02
N ILE A 35 19.46 -6.16 -11.01
CA ILE A 35 18.60 -5.85 -9.87
C ILE A 35 17.71 -7.08 -9.72
N ASP A 36 17.93 -7.79 -8.64
CA ASP A 36 17.18 -8.98 -8.26
C ASP A 36 15.68 -8.70 -8.38
N LYS A 37 15.08 -9.22 -9.43
CA LYS A 37 13.64 -9.14 -9.75
C LYS A 37 12.79 -9.98 -8.78
N LYS A 38 13.36 -10.43 -7.66
CA LYS A 38 12.78 -11.45 -6.79
C LYS A 38 11.82 -10.93 -5.73
N ASP A 39 11.70 -9.62 -5.49
CA ASP A 39 11.04 -9.09 -4.28
C ASP A 39 9.88 -8.10 -4.51
N SER A 40 9.33 -7.98 -5.72
CA SER A 40 8.16 -7.10 -5.90
C SER A 40 6.88 -7.92 -6.04
N ILE A 41 5.97 -7.77 -5.08
CA ILE A 41 4.61 -8.31 -5.19
C ILE A 41 3.90 -7.63 -6.38
N ILE A 42 3.48 -8.44 -7.35
CA ILE A 42 2.72 -7.94 -8.51
C ILE A 42 1.26 -7.84 -8.12
N ILE A 43 0.75 -6.61 -8.07
CA ILE A 43 -0.64 -6.31 -7.73
C ILE A 43 -1.42 -6.06 -9.01
N VAL A 44 -2.58 -6.71 -9.12
CA VAL A 44 -3.49 -6.56 -10.26
C VAL A 44 -4.84 -6.06 -9.74
N GLU A 45 -5.29 -4.91 -10.20
CA GLU A 45 -6.66 -4.45 -9.99
C GLU A 45 -7.61 -5.25 -10.88
N ILE A 46 -8.74 -5.67 -10.33
CA ILE A 46 -9.74 -6.49 -11.02
C ILE A 46 -11.14 -5.85 -10.90
N ASP A 47 -11.96 -6.09 -11.89
CA ASP A 47 -13.36 -5.68 -11.88
C ASP A 47 -14.30 -6.74 -11.27
N SER A 48 -15.58 -6.39 -11.13
CA SER A 48 -16.60 -7.26 -10.54
C SER A 48 -16.80 -8.59 -11.29
N ALA A 49 -16.60 -8.61 -12.60
CA ALA A 49 -16.75 -9.83 -13.41
C ALA A 49 -15.61 -10.83 -13.18
N GLN A 50 -14.47 -10.34 -12.71
CA GLN A 50 -13.28 -11.15 -12.43
C GLN A 50 -13.26 -11.69 -10.97
N ILE A 51 -14.17 -11.19 -10.11
CA ILE A 51 -14.33 -11.73 -8.75
C ILE A 51 -15.05 -13.09 -8.83
N PRO A 52 -14.47 -14.15 -8.25
CA PRO A 52 -15.08 -15.47 -8.27
C PRO A 52 -16.47 -15.47 -7.62
N ARG A 53 -17.45 -16.15 -8.24
CA ARG A 53 -18.85 -16.19 -7.77
C ARG A 53 -19.04 -16.76 -6.35
N PHE A 54 -18.09 -17.51 -5.86
CA PHE A 54 -18.11 -18.06 -4.50
C PHE A 54 -17.61 -17.07 -3.44
N VAL A 55 -16.97 -15.95 -3.84
CA VAL A 55 -16.61 -14.87 -2.94
C VAL A 55 -17.84 -14.01 -2.67
N LYS A 56 -18.18 -13.84 -1.39
CA LYS A 56 -19.34 -13.04 -0.96
C LYS A 56 -18.87 -11.85 -0.14
N PHE A 57 -19.42 -10.69 -0.44
CA PHE A 57 -19.18 -9.44 0.28
C PHE A 57 -20.45 -8.60 0.31
N ASN A 58 -20.56 -7.66 1.24
CA ASN A 58 -21.68 -6.72 1.34
C ASN A 58 -21.33 -5.41 0.64
N GLY A 59 -22.35 -4.65 0.27
CA GLY A 59 -22.20 -3.34 -0.36
C GLY A 59 -21.85 -3.39 -1.84
N ASN A 60 -21.63 -2.23 -2.41
CA ASN A 60 -21.23 -2.02 -3.79
C ASN A 60 -19.70 -2.03 -3.89
N LEU A 61 -19.17 -2.71 -4.88
CA LEU A 61 -17.73 -2.78 -5.10
C LEU A 61 -17.14 -1.37 -5.36
N LYS A 62 -16.15 -0.98 -4.58
CA LYS A 62 -15.32 0.21 -4.83
C LYS A 62 -14.03 -0.15 -5.51
N LYS A 63 -13.32 -1.14 -4.97
CA LYS A 63 -12.05 -1.60 -5.51
C LYS A 63 -11.80 -3.05 -5.16
N ALA A 64 -11.22 -3.79 -6.08
CA ALA A 64 -10.71 -5.13 -5.81
C ALA A 64 -9.32 -5.28 -6.40
N ILE A 65 -8.42 -5.86 -5.62
CA ILE A 65 -7.05 -6.17 -6.03
C ILE A 65 -6.70 -7.60 -5.69
N ARG A 66 -5.85 -8.19 -6.50
CA ARG A 66 -5.27 -9.52 -6.24
C ARG A 66 -3.76 -9.49 -6.35
N TRP A 67 -3.11 -10.38 -5.61
CA TRP A 67 -1.68 -10.65 -5.69
C TRP A 67 -1.38 -12.08 -5.26
N LYS A 68 -0.13 -12.46 -5.43
CA LYS A 68 0.40 -13.69 -4.89
C LYS A 68 1.60 -13.38 -4.01
N ASP A 69 1.66 -14.04 -2.85
CA ASP A 69 2.78 -13.99 -1.91
C ASP A 69 3.12 -15.41 -1.43
N GLU A 70 3.93 -15.54 -0.37
CA GLU A 70 4.37 -16.83 0.17
C GLU A 70 3.21 -17.69 0.74
N VAL A 71 2.12 -17.04 1.16
CA VAL A 71 0.93 -17.75 1.67
C VAL A 71 -0.07 -18.13 0.59
N GLY A 72 0.10 -17.64 -0.64
CA GLY A 72 -0.71 -18.04 -1.80
C GLY A 72 -1.37 -16.89 -2.56
N GLU A 73 -2.47 -17.21 -3.24
CA GLU A 73 -3.27 -16.23 -3.99
C GLU A 73 -4.16 -15.45 -3.02
N ASN A 74 -4.13 -14.14 -3.16
CA ASN A 74 -4.82 -13.20 -2.29
C ASN A 74 -5.77 -12.29 -3.08
N LEU A 75 -6.89 -11.93 -2.45
CA LEU A 75 -7.89 -11.02 -2.99
C LEU A 75 -8.34 -10.07 -1.87
N VAL A 76 -8.22 -8.77 -2.10
CA VAL A 76 -8.82 -7.74 -1.23
C VAL A 76 -9.94 -7.04 -1.97
N ILE A 77 -11.05 -6.83 -1.27
CA ILE A 77 -12.23 -6.13 -1.76
C ILE A 77 -12.54 -4.98 -0.80
N LEU A 78 -12.67 -3.77 -1.34
CA LEU A 78 -13.27 -2.62 -0.67
C LEU A 78 -14.67 -2.41 -1.24
N SER A 79 -15.65 -2.24 -0.36
CA SER A 79 -17.05 -2.01 -0.74
C SER A 79 -17.75 -1.09 0.26
N GLU A 80 -18.81 -0.43 -0.20
CA GLU A 80 -19.61 0.50 0.57
C GLU A 80 -21.08 0.40 0.19
N THR A 81 -22.00 0.77 1.09
CA THR A 81 -23.42 0.66 0.83
C THR A 81 -23.94 1.79 -0.07
N GLY A 82 -23.37 2.98 0.01
CA GLY A 82 -24.05 4.20 -0.38
C GLY A 82 -25.09 4.62 0.68
N TYR A 83 -25.79 5.74 0.43
CA TYR A 83 -26.83 6.26 1.32
C TYR A 83 -27.98 5.27 1.42
N HIS A 84 -28.31 4.87 2.64
CA HIS A 84 -29.44 4.00 2.93
C HIS A 84 -29.90 4.19 4.38
N ARG A 85 -30.93 3.45 4.78
CA ARG A 85 -31.39 3.37 6.15
C ARG A 85 -31.40 1.89 6.54
N ASN A 86 -30.51 1.50 7.43
CA ASN A 86 -30.39 0.11 7.87
C ASN A 86 -31.30 -0.13 9.07
N GLU A 87 -32.31 -0.98 8.91
CA GLU A 87 -33.29 -1.32 9.95
C GLU A 87 -32.67 -1.90 11.22
N LYS A 88 -31.44 -2.35 11.19
CA LYS A 88 -30.71 -2.86 12.37
C LYS A 88 -30.19 -1.75 13.28
N PHE A 89 -30.13 -0.51 12.80
CA PHE A 89 -29.75 0.64 13.59
C PHE A 89 -30.98 1.32 14.18
N LYS A 90 -30.77 1.97 15.32
CA LYS A 90 -31.79 2.85 15.89
C LYS A 90 -31.68 4.21 15.22
N HIS A 91 -32.79 4.76 14.73
CA HIS A 91 -32.85 6.06 14.14
C HIS A 91 -33.76 6.98 15.00
N GLU A 92 -33.24 8.13 15.36
CA GLU A 92 -33.95 9.15 16.12
C GLU A 92 -34.47 10.27 15.19
N PHE A 93 -33.80 10.46 14.01
CA PHE A 93 -34.18 11.44 13.02
C PHE A 93 -34.88 10.78 11.85
N GLU A 94 -35.99 11.37 11.39
CA GLU A 94 -36.83 10.80 10.32
C GLU A 94 -36.07 10.75 8.97
N ASP A 95 -35.30 11.80 8.65
CA ASP A 95 -34.57 11.96 7.37
C ASP A 95 -33.08 11.59 7.48
N SER A 96 -32.68 10.87 8.54
CA SER A 96 -31.30 10.45 8.71
C SER A 96 -30.89 9.32 7.75
N ALA A 97 -29.62 9.26 7.45
CA ALA A 97 -29.00 8.23 6.61
C ALA A 97 -27.90 7.47 7.33
N ASP A 98 -27.62 6.28 6.82
CA ASP A 98 -26.51 5.43 7.20
C ASP A 98 -25.57 5.21 6.02
N LEU A 99 -24.28 5.05 6.31
CA LEU A 99 -23.27 4.57 5.37
C LEU A 99 -22.42 3.50 6.03
N GLU A 100 -22.16 2.41 5.32
CA GLU A 100 -21.38 1.29 5.83
C GLU A 100 -20.20 1.00 4.89
N LEU A 101 -19.03 0.76 5.48
CA LEU A 101 -17.79 0.43 4.80
C LEU A 101 -17.36 -0.99 5.14
N PHE A 102 -16.94 -1.73 4.14
CA PHE A 102 -16.43 -3.07 4.29
C PHE A 102 -15.10 -3.22 3.55
N ALA A 103 -14.14 -3.85 4.20
CA ALA A 103 -12.97 -4.38 3.53
C ALA A 103 -12.81 -5.84 3.87
N TYR A 104 -12.47 -6.65 2.89
CA TYR A 104 -12.32 -8.09 3.02
C TYR A 104 -10.98 -8.52 2.46
N HIS A 105 -10.36 -9.48 3.10
CA HIS A 105 -9.25 -10.23 2.54
C HIS A 105 -9.60 -11.70 2.46
N PHE A 106 -9.42 -12.26 1.29
CA PHE A 106 -9.60 -13.68 1.01
C PHE A 106 -8.28 -14.27 0.52
N SER A 107 -7.90 -15.41 1.07
CA SER A 107 -7.04 -16.37 0.39
C SER A 107 -7.92 -17.24 -0.51
N TRP A 108 -7.49 -17.53 -1.72
CA TRP A 108 -8.30 -18.27 -2.66
C TRP A 108 -7.50 -19.25 -3.50
N ASN A 109 -8.21 -20.23 -4.03
CA ASN A 109 -7.73 -21.16 -5.04
C ASN A 109 -8.79 -21.29 -6.16
N LYS A 110 -8.58 -22.19 -7.10
CA LYS A 110 -9.49 -22.33 -8.26
C LYS A 110 -10.96 -22.56 -7.89
N ASN A 111 -11.26 -23.16 -6.74
CA ASN A 111 -12.59 -23.67 -6.41
C ASN A 111 -13.17 -23.12 -5.11
N SER A 112 -12.37 -22.46 -4.27
CA SER A 112 -12.80 -21.99 -2.96
C SER A 112 -12.05 -20.74 -2.51
N SER A 113 -12.61 -20.03 -1.55
CA SER A 113 -11.96 -18.93 -0.85
C SER A 113 -12.13 -19.10 0.64
N GLN A 114 -11.13 -18.63 1.39
CA GLN A 114 -11.19 -18.50 2.83
C GLN A 114 -11.06 -17.02 3.18
N GLN A 115 -12.01 -16.48 3.92
CA GLN A 115 -11.90 -15.14 4.44
C GLN A 115 -10.85 -15.12 5.56
N ILE A 116 -9.80 -14.32 5.36
CA ILE A 116 -8.71 -14.15 6.34
C ILE A 116 -9.11 -13.11 7.38
N TRP A 117 -9.61 -11.95 6.91
CA TRP A 117 -10.17 -10.93 7.78
C TRP A 117 -11.30 -10.16 7.10
N LYS A 118 -12.10 -9.50 7.93
CA LYS A 118 -13.10 -8.52 7.56
C LYS A 118 -12.93 -7.28 8.42
N MET A 119 -12.91 -6.13 7.77
CA MET A 119 -13.09 -4.84 8.42
C MET A 119 -14.51 -4.35 8.16
N TYR A 120 -15.12 -3.75 9.15
CA TYR A 120 -16.43 -3.14 9.08
C TYR A 120 -16.43 -1.86 9.90
N ASP A 121 -16.91 -0.78 9.31
CA ASP A 121 -17.13 0.50 9.97
C ASP A 121 -18.35 1.18 9.36
N PHE A 122 -18.92 2.15 10.06
CA PHE A 122 -20.15 2.80 9.63
C PHE A 122 -20.36 4.15 10.29
N VAL A 123 -21.23 4.95 9.67
CA VAL A 123 -21.90 6.10 10.28
C VAL A 123 -23.39 5.80 10.22
N THR A 124 -24.12 6.09 11.29
CA THR A 124 -25.54 5.80 11.40
C THR A 124 -26.31 7.00 11.92
N ASP A 125 -27.61 7.07 11.56
CA ASP A 125 -28.55 8.10 12.03
C ASP A 125 -28.06 9.53 11.84
N CYS A 126 -27.37 9.79 10.70
CA CYS A 126 -26.85 11.13 10.39
C CYS A 126 -27.93 11.97 9.68
N PRO A 127 -28.39 13.06 10.29
CA PRO A 127 -29.40 13.95 9.69
C PRO A 127 -28.80 15.08 8.85
N VAL A 128 -27.49 15.13 8.69
CA VAL A 128 -26.73 16.14 7.97
C VAL A 128 -25.75 15.50 6.99
N ASP A 129 -24.66 16.15 6.64
CA ASP A 129 -23.67 15.61 5.74
C ASP A 129 -22.98 14.39 6.36
N ILE A 130 -23.11 13.25 5.70
CA ILE A 130 -22.55 11.97 6.13
C ILE A 130 -21.37 11.59 5.24
N GLU A 131 -20.27 11.24 5.83
CA GLU A 131 -19.08 10.70 5.16
C GLU A 131 -18.79 9.30 5.66
N ALA A 132 -18.65 8.34 4.75
CA ALA A 132 -18.01 7.06 4.99
C ALA A 132 -17.43 6.59 3.67
N GLU A 133 -16.13 6.79 3.48
CA GLU A 133 -15.47 6.52 2.21
C GLU A 133 -14.01 6.08 2.36
N PHE A 134 -13.58 5.21 1.46
CA PHE A 134 -12.18 4.83 1.33
C PHE A 134 -11.40 5.89 0.54
N ASP A 135 -10.16 6.17 0.95
CA ASP A 135 -9.25 6.95 0.10
C ASP A 135 -8.93 6.15 -1.17
N ASN A 136 -9.04 6.80 -2.33
CA ASN A 136 -8.94 6.17 -3.65
C ASN A 136 -7.57 5.54 -3.96
N GLN A 137 -6.50 5.93 -3.23
CA GLN A 137 -5.17 5.32 -3.38
C GLN A 137 -5.07 3.95 -2.73
N PHE A 138 -6.00 3.61 -1.84
CA PHE A 138 -6.01 2.34 -1.13
C PHE A 138 -6.91 1.29 -1.83
N PRO A 139 -6.70 -0.01 -1.58
CA PRO A 139 -5.72 -0.57 -0.67
C PRO A 139 -4.30 -0.51 -1.26
N ILE A 140 -3.30 -0.34 -0.39
CA ILE A 140 -1.87 -0.46 -0.72
C ILE A 140 -1.38 -1.81 -0.18
N VAL A 141 -0.54 -2.48 -0.95
CA VAL A 141 0.07 -3.77 -0.57
C VAL A 141 1.58 -3.61 -0.53
N THR A 142 2.21 -4.07 0.53
CA THR A 142 3.67 -4.00 0.75
C THR A 142 4.17 -5.31 1.37
N ASP A 143 5.48 -5.49 1.40
CA ASP A 143 6.19 -6.46 2.24
C ASP A 143 7.41 -5.73 2.83
N LEU A 144 7.14 -4.88 3.85
CA LEU A 144 8.13 -3.97 4.42
C LEU A 144 9.13 -4.68 5.34
N ASN A 145 8.70 -5.75 5.97
CA ASN A 145 9.56 -6.55 6.85
C ASN A 145 10.24 -7.71 6.13
N LYS A 146 9.95 -7.88 4.81
CA LYS A 146 10.53 -8.89 3.91
C LYS A 146 10.37 -10.33 4.40
N ASN A 147 9.21 -10.62 5.01
CA ASN A 147 8.89 -11.97 5.47
C ASN A 147 8.12 -12.80 4.43
N GLY A 148 7.83 -12.23 3.25
CA GLY A 148 7.10 -12.87 2.17
C GLY A 148 5.59 -12.89 2.37
N ILE A 149 5.07 -12.27 3.42
CA ILE A 149 3.64 -12.11 3.71
C ILE A 149 3.27 -10.64 3.52
N ALA A 150 2.34 -10.37 2.63
CA ALA A 150 1.98 -8.99 2.32
C ALA A 150 1.26 -8.28 3.47
N GLU A 151 1.65 -7.01 3.72
CA GLU A 151 0.83 -6.08 4.48
C GLU A 151 -0.19 -5.41 3.56
N VAL A 152 -1.44 -5.34 4.02
CA VAL A 152 -2.53 -4.64 3.34
C VAL A 152 -2.93 -3.41 4.15
N TRP A 153 -2.75 -2.24 3.54
CA TRP A 153 -3.09 -0.95 4.12
C TRP A 153 -4.41 -0.44 3.56
N VAL A 154 -5.30 0.02 4.43
CA VAL A 154 -6.59 0.59 4.08
C VAL A 154 -6.78 1.90 4.83
N MET A 155 -7.09 2.98 4.12
CA MET A 155 -7.38 4.29 4.72
C MET A 155 -8.78 4.74 4.36
N TYR A 156 -9.49 5.30 5.34
CA TYR A 156 -10.87 5.74 5.16
C TYR A 156 -11.29 6.78 6.19
N LYS A 157 -12.31 7.53 5.85
CA LYS A 157 -12.96 8.53 6.69
C LYS A 157 -14.35 8.06 7.13
N THR A 158 -14.78 8.53 8.31
CA THR A 158 -16.15 8.39 8.79
C THR A 158 -16.53 9.65 9.57
N GLY A 159 -17.69 10.22 9.26
CA GLY A 159 -18.18 11.43 9.94
C GLY A 159 -19.63 11.72 9.67
N CYS A 160 -20.23 12.49 10.56
CA CYS A 160 -21.55 13.10 10.42
C CYS A 160 -21.41 14.53 10.91
N HIS A 161 -21.45 15.50 10.00
CA HIS A 161 -21.19 16.90 10.33
C HIS A 161 -21.95 17.85 9.38
N GLY A 162 -22.38 18.98 9.88
CA GLY A 162 -23.02 20.04 9.10
C GLY A 162 -22.15 21.27 8.88
N ASP A 163 -20.84 21.13 9.10
CA ASP A 163 -19.84 22.21 8.99
C ASP A 163 -18.48 21.67 8.52
N VAL A 164 -17.47 22.52 8.43
CA VAL A 164 -16.08 22.17 8.05
C VAL A 164 -15.27 21.60 9.23
N SER A 165 -15.87 20.78 10.08
CA SER A 165 -15.14 20.13 11.17
C SER A 165 -14.36 18.92 10.69
N PRO A 166 -13.21 18.59 11.33
CA PRO A 166 -12.51 17.36 11.06
C PRO A 166 -13.36 16.12 11.35
N VAL A 167 -13.25 15.12 10.49
CA VAL A 167 -13.91 13.83 10.69
C VAL A 167 -12.89 12.74 11.06
N SER A 168 -13.39 11.63 11.56
CA SER A 168 -12.56 10.49 11.92
C SER A 168 -11.82 9.97 10.69
N LEU A 169 -10.48 9.90 10.78
CA LEU A 169 -9.59 9.30 9.78
C LEU A 169 -8.92 8.07 10.39
N LYS A 170 -8.95 6.97 9.66
CA LYS A 170 -8.40 5.70 10.12
C LYS A 170 -7.50 5.10 9.06
N LEU A 171 -6.29 4.69 9.46
CA LEU A 171 -5.37 3.88 8.67
C LEU A 171 -5.24 2.53 9.36
N ILE A 172 -5.75 1.50 8.71
CA ILE A 172 -5.74 0.12 9.20
C ILE A 172 -4.83 -0.71 8.33
N MET A 173 -3.94 -1.47 8.94
CA MET A 173 -3.09 -2.42 8.25
C MET A 173 -3.33 -3.83 8.80
N TYR A 174 -3.25 -4.80 7.92
CA TYR A 174 -3.23 -6.22 8.26
C TYR A 174 -2.01 -6.90 7.63
N GLU A 175 -1.32 -7.70 8.43
CA GLU A 175 -0.36 -8.70 7.99
C GLU A 175 -0.93 -10.07 8.38
N GLY A 176 -1.28 -10.91 7.40
CA GLY A 176 -2.09 -12.08 7.67
C GLY A 176 -3.40 -11.69 8.37
N ASN A 177 -3.66 -12.23 9.56
CA ASN A 177 -4.83 -11.87 10.38
C ASN A 177 -4.52 -10.86 11.50
N LYS A 178 -3.28 -10.41 11.63
CA LYS A 178 -2.87 -9.45 12.66
C LYS A 178 -3.19 -8.03 12.22
N LYS A 179 -3.97 -7.32 13.03
CA LYS A 179 -4.42 -5.96 12.79
C LYS A 179 -3.52 -4.94 13.48
N TYR A 180 -3.24 -3.85 12.77
CA TYR A 180 -2.57 -2.65 13.26
C TYR A 180 -3.43 -1.46 12.92
N ALA A 181 -3.68 -0.56 13.88
CA ALA A 181 -4.57 0.57 13.66
C ALA A 181 -3.95 1.88 14.10
N MET A 182 -4.02 2.86 13.21
CA MET A 182 -3.73 4.26 13.47
C MET A 182 -5.04 5.04 13.27
N ARG A 183 -5.45 5.80 14.29
CA ARG A 183 -6.74 6.48 14.32
C ARG A 183 -6.54 7.92 14.75
N GLY A 184 -7.28 8.81 14.12
CA GLY A 184 -7.27 10.22 14.42
C GLY A 184 -8.33 10.97 13.63
N GLU A 185 -7.99 12.14 13.16
CA GLU A 185 -8.85 13.02 12.40
C GLU A 185 -8.13 13.49 11.13
N ASN A 186 -8.88 13.72 10.05
CA ASN A 186 -8.35 14.41 8.89
C ASN A 186 -7.99 15.86 9.28
N LYS A 187 -7.22 16.53 8.43
CA LYS A 187 -6.83 17.93 8.64
C LYS A 187 -7.60 18.81 7.67
N VAL A 188 -8.39 19.73 8.20
CA VAL A 188 -9.21 20.67 7.43
C VAL A 188 -8.69 22.08 7.58
N GLN A 189 -8.75 22.86 6.52
CA GLN A 189 -8.39 24.27 6.52
C GLN A 189 -9.63 25.09 6.87
N VAL A 190 -9.55 25.92 7.91
CA VAL A 190 -10.64 26.76 8.40
C VAL A 190 -10.37 28.25 8.23
N GLY A 191 -9.16 28.62 7.82
CA GLY A 191 -8.73 29.99 7.55
C GLY A 191 -7.51 29.99 6.62
N ALA A 192 -6.94 31.17 6.32
CA ALA A 192 -5.82 31.28 5.39
C ALA A 192 -4.62 30.40 5.79
N ASP A 193 -4.29 30.35 7.08
CA ASP A 193 -3.22 29.55 7.66
C ASP A 193 -3.69 28.72 8.88
N ASP A 194 -5.01 28.68 9.11
CA ASP A 194 -5.59 27.98 10.24
C ASP A 194 -6.12 26.61 9.83
N TYR A 195 -5.74 25.61 10.62
CA TYR A 195 -6.10 24.21 10.41
C TYR A 195 -6.61 23.57 11.70
N LEU A 196 -7.60 22.69 11.56
CA LEU A 196 -8.10 21.84 12.64
C LEU A 196 -7.81 20.36 12.32
N GLY A 197 -7.73 19.54 13.36
CA GLY A 197 -7.53 18.09 13.23
C GLY A 197 -6.10 17.70 12.85
N GLY A 198 -5.97 16.57 12.18
CA GLY A 198 -4.71 16.02 11.70
C GLY A 198 -3.94 15.16 12.72
N GLY A 199 -4.37 15.17 13.98
CA GLY A 199 -3.77 14.37 15.04
C GLY A 199 -4.10 12.87 14.90
N TYR A 200 -3.25 12.02 15.49
CA TYR A 200 -3.46 10.57 15.46
C TYR A 200 -2.87 9.86 16.68
N LYS A 201 -3.30 8.62 16.87
CA LYS A 201 -2.77 7.67 17.86
C LYS A 201 -2.58 6.30 17.21
N PHE A 202 -1.50 5.63 17.57
CA PHE A 202 -1.25 4.24 17.23
C PHE A 202 -1.86 3.31 18.26
N ASP A 203 -2.32 2.13 17.85
CA ASP A 203 -2.51 1.04 18.78
C ASP A 203 -1.16 0.38 19.17
N LYS A 204 -1.19 -0.42 20.23
CA LYS A 204 0.02 -1.07 20.77
C LYS A 204 0.67 -2.07 19.80
N ALA A 205 -0.06 -2.55 18.80
CA ALA A 205 0.47 -3.51 17.83
C ALA A 205 1.66 -2.93 17.06
N PHE A 206 1.66 -1.61 16.80
CA PHE A 206 2.76 -0.93 16.12
C PHE A 206 4.06 -0.84 16.93
N ASP A 207 4.02 -1.00 18.25
CA ASP A 207 5.21 -0.81 19.09
C ASP A 207 6.27 -1.89 18.85
N SER A 208 5.85 -3.07 18.38
CA SER A 208 6.76 -4.19 18.11
C SER A 208 7.39 -4.17 16.70
N VAL A 209 6.92 -3.28 15.78
CA VAL A 209 7.36 -3.30 14.36
C VAL A 209 7.61 -1.87 13.86
N PRO A 210 8.79 -1.29 14.13
CA PRO A 210 9.10 0.10 13.78
C PRO A 210 8.95 0.43 12.30
N VAL A 211 9.23 -0.52 11.38
CA VAL A 211 9.10 -0.29 9.94
C VAL A 211 7.64 0.00 9.56
N PHE A 212 6.67 -0.69 10.14
CA PHE A 212 5.25 -0.44 9.92
C PHE A 212 4.82 0.91 10.47
N LYS A 213 5.28 1.25 11.67
CA LYS A 213 4.98 2.55 12.32
C LYS A 213 5.49 3.73 11.49
N ASN A 214 6.71 3.62 10.96
CA ASN A 214 7.30 4.64 10.11
C ASN A 214 6.53 4.81 8.79
N TYR A 215 6.17 3.70 8.16
CA TYR A 215 5.40 3.73 6.92
C TYR A 215 3.97 4.27 7.13
N ALA A 216 3.29 3.85 8.19
CA ALA A 216 1.99 4.42 8.59
C ALA A 216 2.06 5.93 8.81
N THR A 217 3.11 6.42 9.48
CA THR A 217 3.33 7.86 9.67
C THR A 217 3.51 8.60 8.34
N LYS A 218 4.23 8.01 7.38
CA LYS A 218 4.38 8.55 6.02
C LYS A 218 3.02 8.63 5.33
N LEU A 219 2.28 7.52 5.27
CA LEU A 219 0.95 7.47 4.64
C LEU A 219 -0.01 8.49 5.26
N TRP A 220 0.00 8.63 6.58
CA TRP A 220 -0.83 9.64 7.26
C TRP A 220 -0.51 11.05 6.79
N ARG A 221 0.75 11.45 6.80
CA ARG A 221 1.19 12.79 6.40
C ARG A 221 0.82 13.12 4.94
N GLU A 222 0.89 12.13 4.06
CA GLU A 222 0.58 12.28 2.63
C GLU A 222 -0.91 12.38 2.35
N ASN A 223 -1.78 11.87 3.26
CA ASN A 223 -3.21 11.74 3.01
C ASN A 223 -4.10 12.50 4.00
N VAL A 224 -3.56 13.06 5.08
CA VAL A 224 -4.33 13.72 6.13
C VAL A 224 -5.12 14.95 5.67
N TYR A 225 -4.67 15.62 4.60
CA TYR A 225 -5.32 16.81 4.01
C TYR A 225 -6.30 16.51 2.88
N LYS A 226 -6.45 15.25 2.50
CA LYS A 226 -7.35 14.90 1.41
C LYS A 226 -8.79 14.99 1.89
N ASN A 227 -9.54 15.89 1.25
CA ASN A 227 -10.98 16.02 1.37
C ASN A 227 -11.67 15.06 0.45
#